data_9875dd702298f95c66d4bb7d7e3c6b7d
#
_entry.id   9875dd702298f95c66d4bb7d7e3c6b7d
#
_cell.length_a   1.000
_cell.length_b   1.000
_cell.length_c   1.000
_cell.angle_alpha   90.00
_cell.angle_beta   90.00
_cell.angle_gamma   90.00
#
_symmetry.space_group_name_H-M   'P 1'
#
loop_
_entity.id
_entity.type
_entity.pdbx_description
1 polymer ?
#
loop_
_entity_poly.entity_id
_entity_poly.type
_entity_poly.pdbx_seq_one_letter_code
_entity_poly.pdbx_strand_id
1 'polypeptide(L)'
;MSNDENCYVDFPGALPYFEPWYNSGIYGKRIDNWALSDIFIDHMVATNDPRIAAIAQKTDADTYKGYPNGAKSGPAVLRSVSWIGEKYMGDPAGFIPFYKSCETYYSLAEAAMLGYNVGITAKDAYEKAVNLSMKENGVSQTGIDAYLAGAGKWNNTKERIWWDEWVALFKENSEAWSLYRRTGVPTTNYPSLNSVYGSAHNDQPWRAPYPNSEYQNNKVNVEAAATKVKDFVWGEQMWWDKRTGKF
;
A
#
# COMPACT_ATOMS: atom_id res chain seq x y z
N MET A 1 -3.82 -4.30 22.76
CA MET A 1 -3.19 -3.13 22.13
C MET A 1 -4.27 -2.15 21.71
N SER A 2 -3.98 -0.86 21.74
CA SER A 2 -4.81 0.27 21.31
C SER A 2 -4.02 1.14 20.34
N ASN A 3 -4.65 2.16 19.73
CA ASN A 3 -3.93 3.10 18.87
C ASN A 3 -2.89 3.97 19.62
N ASP A 4 -2.99 4.06 20.95
CA ASP A 4 -1.97 4.74 21.75
C ASP A 4 -0.63 4.00 21.81
N GLU A 5 -0.62 2.74 21.36
CA GLU A 5 0.57 1.89 21.25
C GLU A 5 1.13 1.85 19.82
N ASN A 6 0.59 2.66 18.89
CA ASN A 6 1.17 2.83 17.57
C ASN A 6 2.54 3.51 17.68
N CYS A 7 3.49 3.02 16.89
CA CYS A 7 4.84 3.59 16.85
C CYS A 7 4.99 4.45 15.59
N TYR A 8 5.13 5.74 15.81
CA TYR A 8 5.33 6.71 14.74
C TYR A 8 6.68 7.42 14.90
N VAL A 9 7.26 7.81 13.78
CA VAL A 9 8.38 8.76 13.73
C VAL A 9 7.78 10.10 13.41
N ASP A 10 7.77 11.00 14.39
CA ASP A 10 7.27 12.36 14.28
C ASP A 10 8.36 13.31 13.79
N PHE A 11 7.96 14.35 13.08
CA PHE A 11 8.87 15.36 12.55
C PHE A 11 8.69 16.70 13.27
N PRO A 12 9.76 17.51 13.44
CA PRO A 12 9.67 18.82 14.09
C PRO A 12 8.82 19.85 13.35
N GLY A 13 8.52 19.65 12.07
CA GLY A 13 7.72 20.56 11.25
C GLY A 13 8.42 21.86 10.88
N ALA A 14 9.75 21.92 10.98
CA ALA A 14 10.57 23.07 10.62
C ALA A 14 11.74 22.64 9.73
N LEU A 15 12.23 23.54 8.84
CA LEU A 15 13.41 23.28 8.01
C LEU A 15 14.64 22.93 8.88
N PRO A 16 15.43 21.96 8.47
CA PRO A 16 15.29 21.11 7.28
C PRO A 16 14.50 19.81 7.50
N TYR A 17 13.81 19.68 8.64
CA TYR A 17 13.21 18.43 9.14
C TYR A 17 11.68 18.40 8.99
N PHE A 18 11.19 18.76 7.79
CA PHE A 18 9.79 18.52 7.44
C PHE A 18 9.49 17.04 7.26
N GLU A 19 8.25 16.65 7.49
CA GLU A 19 7.76 15.32 7.08
C GLU A 19 8.02 15.10 5.57
N PRO A 20 8.58 13.95 5.15
CA PRO A 20 9.08 13.76 3.77
C PRO A 20 8.03 13.92 2.67
N TRP A 21 6.78 13.50 2.89
CA TRP A 21 5.72 13.67 1.89
C TRP A 21 5.30 15.13 1.81
N TYR A 22 5.15 15.80 2.95
CA TYR A 22 4.94 17.25 2.99
C TYR A 22 6.08 17.99 2.29
N ASN A 23 7.30 17.65 2.63
CA ASN A 23 8.48 18.30 2.06
C ASN A 23 8.52 18.18 0.52
N SER A 24 8.24 17.00 -0.01
CA SER A 24 8.24 16.77 -1.46
C SER A 24 6.99 17.33 -2.14
N GLY A 25 5.82 17.05 -1.61
CA GLY A 25 4.54 17.39 -2.24
C GLY A 25 4.16 18.86 -2.07
N ILE A 26 4.05 19.30 -0.82
CA ILE A 26 3.52 20.64 -0.51
C ILE A 26 4.61 21.71 -0.58
N TYR A 27 5.66 21.56 0.24
CA TYR A 27 6.75 22.53 0.27
C TYR A 27 7.54 22.57 -1.03
N GLY A 28 7.85 21.42 -1.60
CA GLY A 28 8.55 21.27 -2.88
C GLY A 28 7.67 21.57 -4.11
N LYS A 29 6.38 21.87 -3.93
CA LYS A 29 5.42 22.18 -4.99
C LYS A 29 5.33 21.09 -6.07
N ARG A 30 5.39 19.82 -5.66
CA ARG A 30 5.32 18.65 -6.55
C ARG A 30 4.10 17.78 -6.26
N ILE A 31 3.02 18.39 -5.80
CA ILE A 31 1.82 17.66 -5.43
C ILE A 31 1.20 16.90 -6.59
N ASP A 32 1.37 17.38 -7.81
CA ASP A 32 0.96 16.73 -9.05
C ASP A 32 1.62 15.37 -9.30
N ASN A 33 2.69 15.05 -8.58
CA ASN A 33 3.37 13.75 -8.63
C ASN A 33 2.81 12.74 -7.60
N TRP A 34 1.82 13.11 -6.81
CA TRP A 34 1.33 12.34 -5.66
C TRP A 34 -0.11 11.84 -5.82
N ALA A 35 -0.48 11.47 -7.03
CA ALA A 35 -1.77 10.85 -7.29
C ALA A 35 -1.84 9.43 -6.70
N LEU A 36 -2.99 9.08 -6.15
CA LEU A 36 -3.29 7.73 -5.71
C LEU A 36 -3.64 6.84 -6.91
N SER A 37 -3.26 5.56 -6.87
CA SER A 37 -3.56 4.62 -7.95
C SER A 37 -5.05 4.29 -8.04
N ASP A 38 -5.50 3.96 -9.25
CA ASP A 38 -6.83 3.47 -9.52
C ASP A 38 -7.15 2.20 -8.70
N ILE A 39 -6.24 1.24 -8.63
CA ILE A 39 -6.42 0.01 -7.84
C ILE A 39 -6.80 0.33 -6.39
N PHE A 40 -6.12 1.31 -5.79
CA PHE A 40 -6.38 1.69 -4.41
C PHE A 40 -7.71 2.42 -4.25
N ILE A 41 -7.95 3.41 -5.08
CA ILE A 41 -9.17 4.23 -5.02
C ILE A 41 -10.40 3.41 -5.39
N ASP A 42 -10.33 2.62 -6.47
CA ASP A 42 -11.47 1.82 -6.93
C ASP A 42 -11.86 0.75 -5.90
N HIS A 43 -10.87 0.14 -5.22
CA HIS A 43 -11.16 -0.77 -4.12
C HIS A 43 -11.91 -0.08 -2.98
N MET A 44 -11.43 1.08 -2.53
CA MET A 44 -12.05 1.82 -1.43
C MET A 44 -13.46 2.33 -1.79
N VAL A 45 -13.66 2.77 -3.02
CA VAL A 45 -14.98 3.20 -3.54
C VAL A 45 -15.93 2.01 -3.63
N ALA A 46 -15.49 0.89 -4.22
CA ALA A 46 -16.31 -0.31 -4.38
C ALA A 46 -16.73 -0.93 -3.05
N THR A 47 -15.91 -0.80 -2.01
CA THR A 47 -16.20 -1.29 -0.67
C THR A 47 -16.88 -0.25 0.23
N ASN A 48 -17.13 0.96 -0.26
CA ASN A 48 -17.58 2.09 0.55
C ASN A 48 -16.73 2.27 1.82
N ASP A 49 -15.42 2.12 1.70
CA ASP A 49 -14.50 2.21 2.82
C ASP A 49 -14.41 3.64 3.35
N PRO A 50 -14.85 3.93 4.59
CA PRO A 50 -14.90 5.28 5.10
C PRO A 50 -13.52 5.90 5.33
N ARG A 51 -12.43 5.12 5.38
CA ARG A 51 -11.05 5.62 5.49
C ARG A 51 -10.64 6.48 4.31
N ILE A 52 -11.33 6.34 3.16
CA ILE A 52 -11.05 7.10 1.94
C ILE A 52 -11.08 8.61 2.17
N ALA A 53 -11.95 9.10 3.06
CA ALA A 53 -12.07 10.51 3.37
C ALA A 53 -10.83 11.12 4.06
N ALA A 54 -10.06 10.29 4.78
CA ALA A 54 -8.79 10.71 5.41
C ALA A 54 -7.58 10.48 4.49
N ILE A 55 -7.64 9.43 3.66
CA ILE A 55 -6.52 8.97 2.84
C ILE A 55 -6.43 9.73 1.50
N ALA A 56 -7.55 10.13 0.94
CA ALA A 56 -7.63 10.71 -0.39
C ALA A 56 -8.36 12.07 -0.40
N GLN A 57 -7.88 12.97 -1.24
CA GLN A 57 -8.62 14.18 -1.58
C GLN A 57 -9.55 13.88 -2.76
N LYS A 58 -10.72 14.49 -2.76
CA LYS A 58 -11.63 14.44 -3.90
C LYS A 58 -11.09 15.25 -5.08
N THR A 59 -11.51 14.85 -6.28
CA THR A 59 -11.28 15.61 -7.51
C THR A 59 -12.11 16.89 -7.53
N ASP A 60 -11.86 17.78 -8.50
CA ASP A 60 -12.69 18.98 -8.71
C ASP A 60 -14.17 18.65 -9.06
N ALA A 61 -14.45 17.43 -9.48
CA ALA A 61 -15.82 16.93 -9.70
C ALA A 61 -16.47 16.35 -8.42
N ASP A 62 -15.87 16.57 -7.25
CA ASP A 62 -16.33 16.06 -5.94
C ASP A 62 -16.41 14.51 -5.87
N THR A 63 -15.60 13.82 -6.64
CA THR A 63 -15.53 12.36 -6.68
C THR A 63 -14.14 11.86 -6.27
N TYR A 64 -14.02 10.56 -5.98
CA TYR A 64 -12.73 9.89 -5.86
C TYR A 64 -12.40 9.17 -7.16
N LYS A 65 -11.20 9.40 -7.68
CA LYS A 65 -10.71 8.80 -8.92
C LYS A 65 -9.21 8.58 -8.86
N GLY A 66 -8.77 7.35 -9.03
CA GLY A 66 -7.35 7.01 -9.07
C GLY A 66 -6.70 7.32 -10.41
N TYR A 67 -5.37 7.42 -10.39
CA TYR A 67 -4.55 7.46 -11.61
C TYR A 67 -4.29 6.03 -12.09
N PRO A 68 -4.44 5.73 -13.40
CA PRO A 68 -4.19 4.39 -13.92
C PRO A 68 -2.78 3.92 -13.62
N ASN A 69 -2.66 2.84 -12.83
CA ASN A 69 -1.38 2.28 -12.46
C ASN A 69 -0.71 1.63 -13.69
N GLY A 70 0.59 1.90 -13.89
CA GLY A 70 1.35 1.42 -15.06
C GLY A 70 1.03 2.14 -16.38
N ALA A 71 0.24 3.21 -16.37
CA ALA A 71 0.01 4.01 -17.57
C ALA A 71 1.30 4.70 -18.03
N LYS A 72 1.42 4.92 -19.36
CA LYS A 72 2.47 5.80 -19.87
C LYS A 72 2.36 7.16 -19.18
N SER A 73 3.51 7.71 -18.79
CA SER A 73 3.56 9.07 -18.25
C SER A 73 2.96 10.04 -19.27
N GLY A 74 1.93 10.73 -18.82
CA GLY A 74 1.32 11.85 -19.52
C GLY A 74 0.92 12.87 -18.49
N PRO A 75 0.69 14.13 -18.85
CA PRO A 75 0.25 15.11 -17.90
C PRO A 75 -1.11 14.66 -17.34
N ALA A 76 -1.13 14.22 -16.08
CA ALA A 76 -2.37 14.20 -15.36
C ALA A 76 -2.87 15.63 -15.28
N VAL A 77 -4.08 15.87 -15.74
CA VAL A 77 -4.72 17.17 -15.50
C VAL A 77 -4.86 17.30 -13.99
N LEU A 78 -4.21 18.33 -13.48
CA LEU A 78 -4.21 18.64 -12.05
C LEU A 78 -5.65 18.53 -11.49
N ARG A 79 -5.82 17.82 -10.38
CA ARG A 79 -7.13 17.57 -9.73
C ARG A 79 -8.17 16.79 -10.52
N SER A 80 -7.83 16.22 -11.67
CA SER A 80 -8.71 15.25 -12.34
C SER A 80 -8.66 13.86 -11.70
N VAL A 81 -7.71 13.66 -10.77
CA VAL A 81 -7.52 12.44 -9.98
C VAL A 81 -7.34 12.77 -8.50
N SER A 82 -7.55 11.80 -7.64
CA SER A 82 -7.41 11.94 -6.19
C SER A 82 -5.97 11.94 -5.77
N TRP A 83 -5.63 12.90 -4.92
CA TRP A 83 -4.32 13.02 -4.28
C TRP A 83 -4.37 12.48 -2.85
N ILE A 84 -3.18 12.37 -2.25
CA ILE A 84 -3.05 11.99 -0.84
C ILE A 84 -3.76 13.00 0.04
N GLY A 85 -4.51 12.51 1.02
CA GLY A 85 -5.25 13.30 1.98
C GLY A 85 -4.36 14.15 2.90
N GLU A 86 -4.92 15.24 3.38
CA GLU A 86 -4.21 16.20 4.24
C GLU A 86 -3.64 15.57 5.51
N LYS A 87 -4.34 14.58 6.07
CA LYS A 87 -3.84 13.81 7.23
C LYS A 87 -2.43 13.26 7.03
N TYR A 88 -2.13 12.81 5.81
CA TYR A 88 -0.89 12.10 5.51
C TYR A 88 0.18 12.95 4.84
N MET A 89 -0.18 14.06 4.23
CA MET A 89 0.75 14.92 3.49
C MET A 89 0.59 16.42 3.79
N GLY A 90 -0.43 16.84 4.53
CA GLY A 90 -0.72 18.26 4.77
C GLY A 90 0.07 18.90 5.90
N ASP A 91 0.63 18.13 6.82
CA ASP A 91 1.29 18.63 8.02
C ASP A 91 2.81 18.56 7.90
N PRO A 92 3.52 19.71 8.02
CA PRO A 92 4.98 19.73 8.07
C PRO A 92 5.57 18.98 9.27
N ALA A 93 4.82 18.89 10.38
CA ALA A 93 5.16 18.11 11.58
C ALA A 93 4.49 16.71 11.56
N GLY A 94 4.12 16.22 10.39
CA GLY A 94 3.48 14.93 10.22
C GLY A 94 4.35 13.75 10.67
N PHE A 95 3.87 12.56 10.40
CA PHE A 95 4.45 11.32 10.91
C PHE A 95 4.76 10.31 9.80
N ILE A 96 5.69 9.40 10.07
CA ILE A 96 5.85 8.15 9.33
C ILE A 96 5.50 7.00 10.28
N PRO A 97 4.52 6.15 9.94
CA PRO A 97 4.22 4.99 10.74
C PRO A 97 5.38 3.99 10.63
N PHE A 98 5.80 3.46 11.77
CA PHE A 98 6.77 2.39 11.86
C PHE A 98 6.10 1.06 12.19
N TYR A 99 5.06 1.12 13.03
CA TYR A 99 4.24 -0.03 13.40
C TYR A 99 2.89 0.43 13.97
N LYS A 100 1.82 -0.24 13.56
CA LYS A 100 0.47 0.05 14.04
C LYS A 100 -0.14 -1.15 14.76
N SER A 101 -0.86 -0.88 15.83
CA SER A 101 -1.52 -1.92 16.62
C SER A 101 -2.49 -2.79 15.82
N CYS A 102 -3.07 -2.26 14.73
CA CYS A 102 -3.93 -3.03 13.85
C CYS A 102 -3.19 -4.17 13.14
N GLU A 103 -1.89 -4.03 12.84
CA GLU A 103 -1.07 -5.06 12.21
C GLU A 103 -0.97 -6.31 13.07
N THR A 104 -0.80 -6.14 14.40
CA THR A 104 -0.83 -7.27 15.34
C THR A 104 -2.13 -8.08 15.19
N TYR A 105 -3.26 -7.39 15.10
CA TYR A 105 -4.55 -8.08 15.05
C TYR A 105 -4.84 -8.69 13.68
N TYR A 106 -4.38 -8.11 12.57
CA TYR A 106 -4.41 -8.78 11.27
C TYR A 106 -3.56 -10.05 11.29
N SER A 107 -2.35 -9.97 11.84
CA SER A 107 -1.48 -11.15 12.00
C SER A 107 -2.08 -12.23 12.89
N LEU A 108 -2.74 -11.85 14.00
CA LEU A 108 -3.47 -12.80 14.87
C LEU A 108 -4.66 -13.43 14.15
N ALA A 109 -5.40 -12.66 13.34
CA ALA A 109 -6.49 -13.19 12.54
C ALA A 109 -6.01 -14.24 11.54
N GLU A 110 -4.90 -13.97 10.84
CA GLU A 110 -4.30 -14.92 9.91
C GLU A 110 -3.76 -16.16 10.62
N ALA A 111 -3.08 -16.00 11.75
CA ALA A 111 -2.56 -17.11 12.55
C ALA A 111 -3.69 -18.01 13.07
N ALA A 112 -4.80 -17.42 13.54
CA ALA A 112 -5.98 -18.19 13.95
C ALA A 112 -6.58 -18.98 12.78
N MET A 113 -6.64 -18.41 11.57
CA MET A 113 -7.08 -19.11 10.36
C MET A 113 -6.13 -20.24 9.93
N LEU A 114 -4.86 -20.17 10.32
CA LEU A 114 -3.89 -21.25 10.13
C LEU A 114 -3.99 -22.35 11.19
N GLY A 115 -4.88 -22.20 12.16
CA GLY A 115 -5.13 -23.18 13.24
C GLY A 115 -4.25 -23.00 14.48
N TYR A 116 -3.51 -21.90 14.58
CA TYR A 116 -2.74 -21.61 15.78
C TYR A 116 -3.66 -21.11 16.91
N ASN A 117 -3.39 -21.55 18.13
CA ASN A 117 -4.07 -21.03 19.31
C ASN A 117 -3.44 -19.70 19.72
N VAL A 118 -4.06 -18.62 19.33
CA VAL A 118 -3.61 -17.24 19.62
C VAL A 118 -4.48 -16.53 20.65
N GLY A 119 -5.38 -17.26 21.32
CA GLY A 119 -6.23 -16.72 22.39
C GLY A 119 -7.36 -15.80 21.93
N ILE A 120 -7.57 -15.65 20.62
CA ILE A 120 -8.64 -14.85 20.00
C ILE A 120 -9.11 -15.56 18.72
N THR A 121 -10.40 -15.43 18.38
CA THR A 121 -10.89 -15.97 17.12
C THR A 121 -10.41 -15.14 15.93
N ALA A 122 -10.31 -15.75 14.75
CA ALA A 122 -9.94 -15.04 13.52
C ALA A 122 -10.88 -13.86 13.23
N LYS A 123 -12.19 -14.06 13.44
CA LYS A 123 -13.20 -13.01 13.29
C LYS A 123 -12.97 -11.86 14.25
N ASP A 124 -12.84 -12.14 15.54
CA ASP A 124 -12.71 -11.07 16.54
C ASP A 124 -11.40 -10.29 16.37
N ALA A 125 -10.32 -10.97 16.01
CA ALA A 125 -9.05 -10.34 15.69
C ALA A 125 -9.16 -9.42 14.45
N TYR A 126 -9.77 -9.91 13.37
CA TYR A 126 -10.03 -9.11 12.17
C TYR A 126 -10.89 -7.88 12.46
N GLU A 127 -12.03 -8.04 13.11
CA GLU A 127 -12.92 -6.92 13.44
C GLU A 127 -12.23 -5.88 14.33
N LYS A 128 -11.37 -6.33 15.26
CA LYS A 128 -10.56 -5.45 16.08
C LYS A 128 -9.50 -4.70 15.27
N ALA A 129 -8.83 -5.37 14.34
CA ALA A 129 -7.86 -4.76 13.44
C ALA A 129 -8.51 -3.64 12.59
N VAL A 130 -9.65 -3.94 11.96
CA VAL A 130 -10.42 -2.97 11.18
C VAL A 130 -10.84 -1.77 12.05
N ASN A 131 -11.35 -2.04 13.26
CA ASN A 131 -11.76 -0.99 14.20
C ASN A 131 -10.60 -0.05 14.54
N LEU A 132 -9.41 -0.58 14.84
CA LEU A 132 -8.21 0.21 15.13
C LEU A 132 -7.78 1.05 13.92
N SER A 133 -7.68 0.45 12.73
CA SER A 133 -7.31 1.15 11.51
C SER A 133 -8.30 2.28 11.15
N MET A 134 -9.58 2.03 11.32
CA MET A 134 -10.63 3.03 11.04
C MET A 134 -10.61 4.18 12.06
N LYS A 135 -10.47 3.88 13.35
CA LYS A 135 -10.32 4.91 14.39
C LYS A 135 -9.09 5.77 14.20
N GLU A 136 -7.97 5.17 13.82
CA GLU A 136 -6.77 5.90 13.43
C GLU A 136 -7.07 6.93 12.33
N ASN A 137 -7.94 6.59 11.38
CA ASN A 137 -8.36 7.44 10.27
C ASN A 137 -9.56 8.36 10.62
N GLY A 138 -9.94 8.45 11.89
CA GLY A 138 -10.99 9.36 12.35
C GLY A 138 -12.42 8.91 12.01
N VAL A 139 -12.60 7.65 11.61
CA VAL A 139 -13.91 7.11 11.31
C VAL A 139 -14.73 6.94 12.60
N SER A 140 -15.97 7.41 12.58
CA SER A 140 -16.89 7.26 13.70
C SER A 140 -17.28 5.79 13.94
N GLN A 141 -17.66 5.45 15.18
CA GLN A 141 -18.08 4.08 15.49
C GLN A 141 -19.25 3.64 14.61
N THR A 142 -20.21 4.51 14.33
CA THR A 142 -21.31 4.20 13.39
C THR A 142 -20.81 3.85 11.99
N GLY A 143 -19.80 4.56 11.49
CA GLY A 143 -19.18 4.25 10.19
C GLY A 143 -18.45 2.90 10.20
N ILE A 144 -17.77 2.58 11.30
CA ILE A 144 -17.09 1.28 11.49
C ILE A 144 -18.12 0.15 11.51
N ASP A 145 -19.17 0.30 12.30
CA ASP A 145 -20.23 -0.71 12.42
C ASP A 145 -20.93 -0.95 11.06
N ALA A 146 -21.20 0.12 10.32
CA ALA A 146 -21.79 0.03 8.98
C ALA A 146 -20.86 -0.71 8.01
N TYR A 147 -19.56 -0.43 8.03
CA TYR A 147 -18.58 -1.13 7.21
C TYR A 147 -18.51 -2.62 7.54
N LEU A 148 -18.39 -2.97 8.84
CA LEU A 148 -18.32 -4.37 9.30
C LEU A 148 -19.63 -5.12 9.09
N ALA A 149 -20.78 -4.45 9.04
CA ALA A 149 -22.05 -5.07 8.67
C ALA A 149 -22.20 -5.26 7.15
N GLY A 150 -21.50 -4.45 6.36
CA GLY A 150 -21.55 -4.40 4.89
C GLY A 150 -20.34 -5.04 4.21
N ALA A 151 -19.61 -4.21 3.47
CA ALA A 151 -18.49 -4.66 2.63
C ALA A 151 -17.31 -5.24 3.42
N GLY A 152 -17.07 -4.76 4.65
CA GLY A 152 -16.05 -5.29 5.57
C GLY A 152 -16.49 -6.49 6.40
N LYS A 153 -17.69 -7.03 6.15
CA LYS A 153 -18.21 -8.17 6.91
C LYS A 153 -17.27 -9.38 6.81
N TRP A 154 -16.99 -9.96 7.97
CA TRP A 154 -16.22 -11.20 8.05
C TRP A 154 -16.84 -12.33 7.20
N ASN A 155 -16.05 -12.91 6.33
CA ASN A 155 -16.46 -13.97 5.41
C ASN A 155 -15.62 -15.25 5.53
N ASN A 156 -14.79 -15.34 6.57
CA ASN A 156 -13.92 -16.48 6.84
C ASN A 156 -12.90 -16.78 5.71
N THR A 157 -12.36 -15.73 5.08
CA THR A 157 -11.31 -15.87 4.07
C THR A 157 -10.07 -15.06 4.46
N LYS A 158 -8.88 -15.54 4.08
CA LYS A 158 -7.63 -14.79 4.27
C LYS A 158 -7.60 -13.53 3.42
N GLU A 159 -8.16 -13.58 2.22
CA GLU A 159 -8.26 -12.42 1.33
C GLU A 159 -8.97 -11.24 1.99
N ARG A 160 -10.01 -11.51 2.81
CA ARG A 160 -10.68 -10.47 3.58
C ARG A 160 -9.70 -9.77 4.54
N ILE A 161 -8.86 -10.53 5.22
CA ILE A 161 -7.84 -9.98 6.13
C ILE A 161 -6.84 -9.14 5.31
N TRP A 162 -6.28 -9.69 4.24
CA TRP A 162 -5.21 -9.09 3.45
C TRP A 162 -5.63 -7.78 2.75
N TRP A 163 -6.87 -7.69 2.24
CA TRP A 163 -7.35 -6.46 1.62
C TRP A 163 -7.49 -5.32 2.63
N ASP A 164 -8.06 -5.59 3.80
CA ASP A 164 -8.19 -4.58 4.84
C ASP A 164 -6.85 -4.20 5.48
N GLU A 165 -5.94 -5.17 5.62
CA GLU A 165 -4.57 -4.95 6.06
C GLU A 165 -3.81 -4.07 5.04
N TRP A 166 -3.94 -4.34 3.75
CA TRP A 166 -3.30 -3.52 2.71
C TRP A 166 -3.74 -2.05 2.76
N VAL A 167 -5.02 -1.78 2.96
CA VAL A 167 -5.51 -0.42 3.16
C VAL A 167 -4.96 0.18 4.46
N ALA A 168 -4.91 -0.59 5.53
CA ALA A 168 -4.38 -0.16 6.82
C ALA A 168 -2.89 0.20 6.76
N LEU A 169 -2.12 -0.47 5.90
CA LEU A 169 -0.69 -0.23 5.67
C LEU A 169 -0.39 1.01 4.81
N PHE A 170 -1.39 1.87 4.57
CA PHE A 170 -1.15 3.12 3.87
C PHE A 170 -0.05 3.94 4.57
N LYS A 171 0.94 4.40 3.78
CA LYS A 171 2.18 5.05 4.23
C LYS A 171 3.24 4.11 4.85
N GLU A 172 2.99 2.80 4.93
CA GLU A 172 3.97 1.78 5.35
C GLU A 172 4.43 0.95 4.13
N ASN A 173 5.18 1.58 3.27
CA ASN A 173 5.51 1.05 1.95
C ASN A 173 6.19 -0.33 1.98
N SER A 174 7.08 -0.58 2.94
CA SER A 174 7.82 -1.85 3.05
C SER A 174 6.89 -2.99 3.47
N GLU A 175 5.99 -2.73 4.43
CA GLU A 175 5.04 -3.73 4.91
C GLU A 175 3.96 -4.00 3.86
N ALA A 176 3.42 -2.97 3.22
CA ALA A 176 2.47 -3.13 2.12
C ALA A 176 3.08 -3.91 0.94
N TRP A 177 4.35 -3.67 0.61
CA TRP A 177 5.07 -4.43 -0.40
C TRP A 177 5.30 -5.89 0.02
N SER A 178 5.66 -6.14 1.28
CA SER A 178 5.84 -7.48 1.84
C SER A 178 4.53 -8.26 1.82
N LEU A 179 3.43 -7.64 2.23
CA LEU A 179 2.09 -8.22 2.16
C LEU A 179 1.73 -8.60 0.72
N TYR A 180 1.90 -7.68 -0.23
CA TYR A 180 1.63 -7.93 -1.65
C TYR A 180 2.42 -9.12 -2.18
N ARG A 181 3.71 -9.19 -1.93
CA ARG A 181 4.55 -10.30 -2.39
C ARG A 181 4.15 -11.63 -1.76
N ARG A 182 3.78 -11.63 -0.48
CA ARG A 182 3.40 -12.82 0.27
C ARG A 182 2.04 -13.36 -0.12
N THR A 183 1.09 -12.49 -0.43
CA THR A 183 -0.32 -12.84 -0.58
C THR A 183 -0.86 -12.72 -2.01
N GLY A 184 -0.25 -11.87 -2.82
CA GLY A 184 -0.78 -11.46 -4.12
C GLY A 184 -1.86 -10.38 -4.04
N VAL A 185 -2.14 -9.84 -2.86
CA VAL A 185 -3.11 -8.75 -2.66
C VAL A 185 -2.35 -7.43 -2.52
N PRO A 186 -2.75 -6.38 -3.26
CA PRO A 186 -3.88 -6.32 -4.18
C PRO A 186 -3.65 -7.13 -5.45
N THR A 187 -4.73 -7.74 -5.96
CA THR A 187 -4.70 -8.32 -7.30
C THR A 187 -4.65 -7.19 -8.31
N THR A 188 -3.62 -7.20 -9.13
CA THR A 188 -3.37 -6.11 -10.07
C THR A 188 -3.65 -6.58 -11.49
N ASN A 189 -4.58 -5.92 -12.16
CA ASN A 189 -4.71 -5.97 -13.60
C ASN A 189 -4.01 -4.73 -14.15
N TYR A 190 -2.69 -4.79 -14.29
CA TYR A 190 -2.00 -3.68 -14.94
C TYR A 190 -2.33 -3.66 -16.43
N PRO A 191 -2.62 -2.49 -16.99
CA PRO A 191 -2.57 -2.35 -18.44
C PRO A 191 -1.17 -2.76 -18.88
N SER A 192 -1.11 -3.47 -19.98
CA SER A 192 0.09 -4.09 -20.53
C SER A 192 1.35 -3.24 -20.31
N LEU A 193 2.27 -3.75 -19.50
CA LEU A 193 3.60 -3.17 -19.32
C LEU A 193 4.38 -3.05 -20.63
N ASN A 194 3.96 -3.78 -21.68
CA ASN A 194 4.46 -3.63 -23.04
C ASN A 194 4.38 -2.19 -23.54
N SER A 195 3.43 -1.39 -23.04
CA SER A 195 3.33 0.03 -23.36
C SER A 195 4.44 0.87 -22.73
N VAL A 196 5.05 0.41 -21.63
CA VAL A 196 6.06 1.15 -20.85
C VAL A 196 7.45 0.53 -21.00
N TYR A 197 7.56 -0.80 -20.93
CA TYR A 197 8.84 -1.50 -20.86
C TYR A 197 9.16 -2.34 -22.09
N GLY A 198 8.28 -2.40 -23.08
CA GLY A 198 8.44 -3.21 -24.28
C GLY A 198 8.11 -4.69 -24.06
N SER A 199 8.11 -5.46 -25.15
CA SER A 199 7.67 -6.86 -25.19
C SER A 199 8.59 -7.85 -24.46
N ALA A 200 9.76 -7.41 -24.02
CA ALA A 200 10.71 -8.28 -23.33
C ALA A 200 10.36 -8.54 -21.86
N HIS A 201 9.49 -7.71 -21.27
CA HIS A 201 9.10 -7.78 -19.88
C HIS A 201 7.59 -7.92 -19.75
N ASN A 202 7.12 -9.15 -19.81
CA ASN A 202 5.69 -9.50 -19.76
C ASN A 202 5.20 -9.85 -18.35
N ASP A 203 6.11 -9.98 -17.41
CA ASP A 203 5.82 -10.32 -16.02
C ASP A 203 6.06 -9.10 -15.14
N GLN A 204 5.49 -9.10 -13.95
CA GLN A 204 5.76 -8.09 -12.94
C GLN A 204 7.21 -8.19 -12.44
N PRO A 205 7.83 -7.08 -12.00
CA PRO A 205 9.17 -7.14 -11.43
C PRO A 205 9.17 -7.95 -10.15
N TRP A 206 10.00 -8.98 -10.10
CA TRP A 206 10.14 -9.86 -8.94
C TRP A 206 11.12 -9.31 -7.90
N ARG A 207 12.05 -8.47 -8.34
CA ARG A 207 13.03 -7.80 -7.49
C ARG A 207 13.47 -6.46 -8.12
N ALA A 208 14.14 -5.63 -7.31
CA ALA A 208 14.88 -4.50 -7.85
C ALA A 208 16.12 -4.99 -8.62
N PRO A 209 16.54 -4.32 -9.70
CA PRO A 209 17.80 -4.62 -10.38
C PRO A 209 18.98 -4.33 -9.45
N TYR A 210 20.13 -4.94 -9.75
CA TYR A 210 21.36 -4.57 -9.07
C TYR A 210 21.70 -3.10 -9.32
N PRO A 211 22.21 -2.36 -8.32
CA PRO A 211 22.59 -0.97 -8.50
C PRO A 211 23.80 -0.83 -9.46
N ASN A 212 23.89 0.30 -10.13
CA ASN A 212 24.98 0.57 -11.08
C ASN A 212 26.38 0.46 -10.44
N SER A 213 26.49 0.74 -9.14
CA SER A 213 27.75 0.58 -8.40
C SER A 213 28.27 -0.86 -8.40
N GLU A 214 27.39 -1.85 -8.39
CA GLU A 214 27.79 -3.25 -8.48
C GLU A 214 28.34 -3.59 -9.86
N TYR A 215 27.74 -3.06 -10.92
CA TYR A 215 28.28 -3.26 -12.27
C TYR A 215 29.67 -2.59 -12.47
N GLN A 216 29.90 -1.51 -11.76
CA GLN A 216 31.19 -0.78 -11.84
C GLN A 216 32.28 -1.42 -10.98
N ASN A 217 31.94 -1.82 -9.76
CA ASN A 217 32.92 -2.22 -8.76
C ASN A 217 33.00 -3.74 -8.53
N ASN A 218 31.99 -4.50 -8.95
CA ASN A 218 31.86 -5.94 -8.70
C ASN A 218 31.38 -6.71 -9.94
N LYS A 219 31.77 -6.23 -11.12
CA LYS A 219 31.26 -6.69 -12.41
C LYS A 219 31.31 -8.20 -12.59
N VAL A 220 32.42 -8.85 -12.26
CA VAL A 220 32.60 -10.29 -12.46
C VAL A 220 31.56 -11.10 -11.68
N ASN A 221 31.31 -10.74 -10.43
CA ASN A 221 30.33 -11.45 -9.60
C ASN A 221 28.88 -11.15 -10.04
N VAL A 222 28.60 -9.92 -10.47
CA VAL A 222 27.29 -9.54 -10.99
C VAL A 222 26.98 -10.29 -12.29
N GLU A 223 27.93 -10.38 -13.21
CA GLU A 223 27.78 -11.14 -14.45
C GLU A 223 27.59 -12.64 -14.17
N ALA A 224 28.34 -13.20 -13.22
CA ALA A 224 28.16 -14.60 -12.80
C ALA A 224 26.78 -14.83 -12.14
N ALA A 225 26.27 -13.87 -11.37
CA ALA A 225 24.91 -13.94 -10.82
C ALA A 225 23.84 -13.84 -11.91
N ALA A 226 24.08 -13.03 -12.93
CA ALA A 226 23.17 -12.82 -14.05
C ALA A 226 22.87 -14.11 -14.81
N THR A 227 23.86 -15.01 -14.93
CA THR A 227 23.68 -16.29 -15.63
C THR A 227 22.72 -17.26 -14.94
N LYS A 228 22.39 -16.99 -13.66
CA LYS A 228 21.56 -17.87 -12.82
C LYS A 228 20.08 -17.49 -12.80
N VAL A 229 19.71 -16.38 -13.43
CA VAL A 229 18.31 -15.87 -13.45
C VAL A 229 17.86 -15.67 -14.89
N LYS A 230 16.60 -16.02 -15.17
CA LYS A 230 16.02 -15.95 -16.51
C LYS A 230 15.90 -14.50 -17.00
N ASP A 231 15.43 -13.60 -16.14
CA ASP A 231 15.39 -12.17 -16.39
C ASP A 231 16.27 -11.45 -15.36
N PHE A 232 17.43 -10.99 -15.80
CA PHE A 232 18.39 -10.38 -14.90
C PHE A 232 17.90 -9.04 -14.32
N VAL A 233 17.10 -8.30 -15.05
CA VAL A 233 16.59 -6.99 -14.60
C VAL A 233 15.42 -7.17 -13.62
N TRP A 234 14.47 -8.02 -13.98
CA TRP A 234 13.23 -8.20 -13.21
C TRP A 234 13.27 -9.38 -12.24
N GLY A 235 14.26 -10.23 -12.38
CA GLY A 235 14.45 -11.41 -11.54
C GLY A 235 13.50 -12.54 -11.86
N GLU A 236 13.39 -13.46 -10.92
CA GLU A 236 12.49 -14.60 -10.96
C GLU A 236 11.63 -14.62 -9.69
N GLN A 237 10.44 -15.22 -9.82
CA GLN A 237 9.55 -15.38 -8.67
C GLN A 237 10.22 -16.27 -7.61
N MET A 238 10.28 -15.76 -6.40
CA MET A 238 10.78 -16.51 -5.25
C MET A 238 9.74 -17.55 -4.81
N TRP A 239 10.18 -18.66 -4.24
CA TRP A 239 9.31 -19.75 -3.80
C TRP A 239 8.20 -19.34 -2.83
N TRP A 240 8.41 -18.29 -2.06
CA TRP A 240 7.45 -17.73 -1.11
C TRP A 240 6.60 -16.60 -1.68
N ASP A 241 6.97 -16.03 -2.82
CA ASP A 241 6.21 -14.99 -3.50
C ASP A 241 4.96 -15.60 -4.14
N LYS A 242 3.81 -15.16 -3.72
CA LYS A 242 2.51 -15.72 -4.15
C LYS A 242 1.75 -14.81 -5.11
N ARG A 243 2.39 -13.75 -5.57
CA ARG A 243 1.77 -12.92 -6.61
C ARG A 243 1.44 -13.77 -7.83
N THR A 244 0.21 -13.70 -8.26
CA THR A 244 -0.28 -14.32 -9.48
C THR A 244 -0.77 -13.22 -10.40
N GLY A 245 -0.40 -13.27 -11.63
CA GLY A 245 -0.85 -12.30 -12.60
C GLY A 245 0.26 -12.04 -13.60
N LYS A 246 -0.08 -12.22 -14.86
CA LYS A 246 0.66 -11.66 -15.97
C LYS A 246 0.02 -10.31 -16.30
N PHE A 247 0.85 -9.36 -16.60
CA PHE A 247 0.43 -8.04 -17.03
C PHE A 247 0.00 -8.04 -18.49
#